data_e2abc1de4e5986511b2e36c396f2884d
#
_entry.id   e2abc1de4e5986511b2e36c396f2884d
#
_cell.length_a   1.000
_cell.length_b   1.000
_cell.length_c   1.000
_cell.angle_alpha   90.00
_cell.angle_beta   90.00
_cell.angle_gamma   90.00
#
_symmetry.space_group_name_H-M   'P 1'
#
loop_
_entity.id
_entity.type
_entity.pdbx_description
1 polymer ?
#
loop_
_entity_poly.entity_id
_entity_poly.type
_entity_poly.pdbx_seq_one_letter_code
_entity_poly.pdbx_strand_id
1 'polypeptide(L)'
;NQGPHGRQRLEETALVFWTALHGEAPATLHDWLVALGHDLAPLQRCPWYESLDLELPRRADRDWISLTGELVARTLRKGDCELLDISVLAVDVEEWNGLIHDTDNKSKAHFHAYSEVLGHLLHGLFPRVGKDDACSLIADRCGGRMHYKTDLERLCPDASVKIVKETPGTSTYSLQQAARDITVTFAERAEDRAFPTALASCFAKYLRELMVECINRWFQERIPDLKPTAGYYVDGHRFLNDVQPQIEALKLPQHRLVRVR
;
A
#
# COMPACT_ATOMS: atom_id res chain seq x y z
N ASN A 1 16.57 -1.65 -4.34
CA ASN A 1 16.68 -3.08 -4.60
C ASN A 1 15.72 -3.54 -5.70
N GLN A 2 16.00 -3.16 -6.97
CA GLN A 2 15.15 -3.48 -8.13
C GLN A 2 15.55 -4.78 -8.87
N GLY A 3 16.58 -5.49 -8.39
CA GLY A 3 17.02 -6.75 -8.99
C GLY A 3 16.09 -7.91 -8.67
N PRO A 4 16.22 -9.05 -9.40
CA PRO A 4 15.40 -10.26 -9.20
C PRO A 4 15.38 -10.72 -7.74
N HIS A 5 16.51 -10.73 -7.06
CA HIS A 5 16.60 -11.07 -5.63
C HIS A 5 15.88 -10.08 -4.71
N GLY A 6 15.84 -8.80 -5.07
CA GLY A 6 15.10 -7.80 -4.28
C GLY A 6 13.59 -8.00 -4.36
N ARG A 7 13.07 -8.37 -5.53
CA ARG A 7 11.65 -8.67 -5.73
C ARG A 7 11.23 -9.96 -5.04
N GLN A 8 12.07 -11.01 -5.10
CA GLN A 8 11.82 -12.24 -4.38
C GLN A 8 11.74 -12.03 -2.88
N ARG A 9 12.70 -11.31 -2.27
CA ARG A 9 12.66 -10.99 -0.84
C ARG A 9 11.44 -10.17 -0.44
N LEU A 10 11.01 -9.27 -1.30
CA LEU A 10 9.81 -8.47 -1.07
C LEU A 10 8.56 -9.35 -1.03
N GLU A 11 8.42 -10.27 -1.98
CA GLU A 11 7.37 -11.28 -2.06
C GLU A 11 7.40 -12.19 -0.84
N GLU A 12 8.55 -12.77 -0.53
CA GLU A 12 8.77 -13.64 0.63
C GLU A 12 8.32 -12.93 1.92
N THR A 13 8.76 -11.68 2.13
CA THR A 13 8.36 -10.91 3.31
C THR A 13 6.86 -10.71 3.38
N ALA A 14 6.24 -10.21 2.31
CA ALA A 14 4.81 -9.92 2.30
C ALA A 14 3.97 -11.19 2.51
N LEU A 15 4.25 -12.26 1.76
CA LEU A 15 3.46 -13.49 1.82
C LEU A 15 3.70 -14.30 3.09
N VAL A 16 4.90 -14.29 3.67
CA VAL A 16 5.18 -14.93 4.97
C VAL A 16 4.37 -14.27 6.10
N PHE A 17 4.36 -12.93 6.19
CA PHE A 17 3.56 -12.25 7.21
C PHE A 17 2.06 -12.33 6.94
N TRP A 18 1.65 -12.34 5.67
CA TRP A 18 0.26 -12.64 5.33
C TRP A 18 -0.15 -14.03 5.81
N THR A 19 0.65 -15.05 5.52
CA THR A 19 0.42 -16.43 5.97
C THR A 19 0.45 -16.56 7.49
N ALA A 20 1.34 -15.82 8.16
CA ALA A 20 1.39 -15.81 9.63
C ALA A 20 0.09 -15.30 10.27
N LEU A 21 -0.62 -14.38 9.61
CA LEU A 21 -1.90 -13.82 10.07
C LEU A 21 -3.10 -14.68 9.63
N HIS A 22 -3.14 -15.10 8.36
CA HIS A 22 -4.33 -15.72 7.76
C HIS A 22 -4.26 -17.26 7.64
N GLY A 23 -3.09 -17.86 7.90
CA GLY A 23 -2.87 -19.31 7.85
C GLY A 23 -2.41 -19.82 6.48
N GLU A 24 -2.72 -19.14 5.39
CA GLU A 24 -2.33 -19.53 4.03
C GLU A 24 -2.00 -18.32 3.15
N ALA A 25 -1.16 -18.53 2.15
CA ALA A 25 -0.87 -17.52 1.14
C ALA A 25 -2.00 -17.48 0.08
N PRO A 26 -2.36 -16.31 -0.46
CA PRO A 26 -3.34 -16.18 -1.52
C PRO A 26 -2.89 -16.95 -2.77
N ALA A 27 -3.84 -17.51 -3.53
CA ALA A 27 -3.54 -18.25 -4.74
C ALA A 27 -3.23 -17.30 -5.92
N THR A 28 -3.95 -16.20 -6.01
CA THR A 28 -3.82 -15.21 -7.09
C THR A 28 -3.83 -13.77 -6.55
N LEU A 29 -3.45 -12.82 -7.40
CA LEU A 29 -3.60 -11.39 -7.08
C LEU A 29 -5.07 -11.03 -6.86
N HIS A 30 -6.00 -11.61 -7.64
CA HIS A 30 -7.44 -11.45 -7.45
C HIS A 30 -7.85 -11.84 -6.03
N ASP A 31 -7.50 -13.05 -5.61
CA ASP A 31 -7.86 -13.57 -4.29
C ASP A 31 -7.28 -12.69 -3.16
N TRP A 32 -6.06 -12.20 -3.37
CA TRP A 32 -5.42 -11.33 -2.39
C TRP A 32 -6.12 -9.98 -2.25
N LEU A 33 -6.48 -9.34 -3.38
CA LEU A 33 -7.22 -8.06 -3.36
C LEU A 33 -8.62 -8.23 -2.74
N VAL A 34 -9.31 -9.32 -3.04
CA VAL A 34 -10.61 -9.65 -2.40
C VAL A 34 -10.44 -9.84 -0.90
N ALA A 35 -9.42 -10.58 -0.45
CA ALA A 35 -9.14 -10.79 0.96
C ALA A 35 -8.73 -9.50 1.70
N LEU A 36 -8.13 -8.54 0.99
CA LEU A 36 -7.87 -7.18 1.48
C LEU A 36 -9.10 -6.28 1.52
N GLY A 37 -10.26 -6.76 1.04
CA GLY A 37 -11.52 -6.02 1.07
C GLY A 37 -11.71 -5.04 -0.09
N HIS A 38 -10.95 -5.16 -1.19
CA HIS A 38 -11.11 -4.30 -2.35
C HIS A 38 -12.38 -4.61 -3.16
N ASP A 39 -13.11 -3.57 -3.56
CA ASP A 39 -14.01 -3.66 -4.70
C ASP A 39 -13.16 -3.66 -5.98
N LEU A 40 -13.24 -4.76 -6.74
CA LEU A 40 -12.44 -4.93 -7.94
C LEU A 40 -13.07 -4.27 -9.19
N ALA A 41 -14.35 -3.94 -9.14
CA ALA A 41 -15.07 -3.39 -10.31
C ALA A 41 -14.42 -2.11 -10.87
N PRO A 42 -13.92 -1.15 -10.07
CA PRO A 42 -13.19 0.00 -10.60
C PRO A 42 -11.89 -0.39 -11.32
N LEU A 43 -11.10 -1.28 -10.74
CA LEU A 43 -9.84 -1.77 -11.31
C LEU A 43 -10.09 -2.51 -12.64
N GLN A 44 -11.08 -3.40 -12.67
CA GLN A 44 -11.41 -4.24 -13.82
C GLN A 44 -11.94 -3.46 -15.03
N ARG A 45 -12.25 -2.18 -14.88
CA ARG A 45 -12.49 -1.28 -16.02
C ARG A 45 -11.24 -1.02 -16.87
N CYS A 46 -10.06 -1.32 -16.34
CA CYS A 46 -8.79 -1.25 -17.06
C CYS A 46 -8.47 -2.62 -17.68
N PRO A 47 -8.26 -2.71 -19.00
CA PRO A 47 -8.05 -4.01 -19.66
C PRO A 47 -6.91 -4.84 -19.10
N TRP A 48 -5.86 -4.20 -18.58
CA TRP A 48 -4.72 -4.87 -17.95
C TRP A 48 -5.00 -5.38 -16.53
N TYR A 49 -6.15 -5.07 -15.95
CA TYR A 49 -6.60 -5.55 -14.65
C TYR A 49 -7.88 -6.40 -14.73
N GLU A 50 -8.33 -6.77 -15.92
CA GLU A 50 -9.60 -7.48 -16.12
C GLU A 50 -9.64 -8.81 -15.36
N SER A 51 -8.60 -9.63 -15.46
CA SER A 51 -8.56 -10.95 -14.81
C SER A 51 -7.90 -10.93 -13.42
N LEU A 52 -6.87 -10.12 -13.22
CA LEU A 52 -6.01 -10.11 -12.01
C LEU A 52 -5.50 -11.51 -11.62
N ASP A 53 -5.34 -12.42 -12.59
CA ASP A 53 -5.07 -13.84 -12.44
C ASP A 53 -3.59 -14.20 -12.27
N LEU A 54 -2.75 -13.22 -11.87
CA LEU A 54 -1.37 -13.51 -11.53
C LEU A 54 -1.32 -14.52 -10.38
N GLU A 55 -0.80 -15.73 -10.64
CA GLU A 55 -0.57 -16.71 -9.60
C GLU A 55 0.44 -16.22 -8.58
N LEU A 56 0.19 -16.47 -7.30
CA LEU A 56 1.07 -16.13 -6.19
C LEU A 56 1.51 -17.40 -5.44
N PRO A 57 2.75 -17.49 -4.99
CA PRO A 57 3.87 -16.57 -5.24
C PRO A 57 4.35 -16.58 -6.69
N ARG A 58 4.96 -15.46 -7.12
CA ARG A 58 5.55 -15.33 -8.47
C ARG A 58 6.96 -15.91 -8.58
N ARG A 59 7.74 -15.84 -7.49
CA ARG A 59 9.18 -16.11 -7.46
C ARG A 59 9.61 -16.98 -6.29
N ALA A 60 8.91 -16.88 -5.18
CA ALA A 60 9.21 -17.62 -3.97
C ALA A 60 8.59 -19.02 -4.01
N ASP A 61 9.14 -19.91 -3.22
CA ASP A 61 8.59 -21.25 -3.03
C ASP A 61 7.38 -21.21 -2.10
N ARG A 62 6.25 -21.80 -2.50
CA ARG A 62 4.98 -21.79 -1.75
C ARG A 62 5.09 -22.54 -0.43
N ASP A 63 5.77 -23.70 -0.43
CA ASP A 63 5.91 -24.55 0.76
C ASP A 63 6.82 -23.83 1.79
N TRP A 64 7.87 -23.18 1.30
CA TRP A 64 8.75 -22.37 2.14
C TRP A 64 7.99 -21.19 2.78
N ILE A 65 7.12 -20.49 2.04
CA ILE A 65 6.26 -19.43 2.56
C ILE A 65 5.34 -19.96 3.65
N SER A 66 4.70 -21.11 3.41
CA SER A 66 3.79 -21.73 4.38
C SER A 66 4.51 -22.08 5.68
N LEU A 67 5.60 -22.82 5.59
CA LEU A 67 6.40 -23.25 6.76
C LEU A 67 6.97 -22.03 7.52
N THR A 68 7.47 -21.03 6.80
CA THR A 68 8.05 -19.83 7.41
C THR A 68 6.97 -18.96 8.05
N GLY A 69 5.78 -18.86 7.43
CA GLY A 69 4.62 -18.16 7.99
C GLY A 69 4.18 -18.77 9.32
N GLU A 70 4.07 -20.10 9.40
CA GLU A 70 3.79 -20.78 10.66
C GLU A 70 4.87 -20.55 11.71
N LEU A 71 6.14 -20.56 11.31
CA LEU A 71 7.25 -20.27 12.23
C LEU A 71 7.18 -18.84 12.78
N VAL A 72 6.90 -17.85 11.92
CA VAL A 72 6.70 -16.44 12.32
C VAL A 72 5.53 -16.33 13.29
N ALA A 73 4.37 -16.92 13.00
CA ALA A 73 3.21 -16.90 13.87
C ALA A 73 3.52 -17.48 15.25
N ARG A 74 4.27 -18.60 15.33
CA ARG A 74 4.70 -19.22 16.60
C ARG A 74 5.70 -18.34 17.34
N THR A 75 6.62 -17.69 16.62
CA THR A 75 7.66 -16.84 17.20
C THR A 75 7.06 -15.59 17.81
N LEU A 76 6.10 -14.95 17.12
CA LEU A 76 5.38 -13.80 17.63
C LEU A 76 4.65 -14.15 18.94
N ARG A 77 3.88 -15.25 18.95
CA ARG A 77 3.18 -15.71 20.18
C ARG A 77 4.12 -16.01 21.35
N LYS A 78 5.29 -16.59 21.09
CA LYS A 78 6.31 -16.84 22.15
C LYS A 78 6.92 -15.55 22.70
N GLY A 79 6.94 -14.48 21.90
CA GLY A 79 7.43 -13.16 22.30
C GLY A 79 6.34 -12.24 22.83
N ASP A 80 5.15 -12.77 23.17
CA ASP A 80 3.97 -11.98 23.59
C ASP A 80 3.66 -10.83 22.61
N CYS A 81 3.85 -11.10 21.32
CA CYS A 81 3.59 -10.18 20.24
C CYS A 81 2.51 -10.78 19.31
N GLU A 82 1.60 -9.96 18.86
CA GLU A 82 0.51 -10.37 17.96
C GLU A 82 0.47 -9.48 16.72
N LEU A 83 0.29 -10.10 15.56
CA LEU A 83 -0.06 -9.41 14.31
C LEU A 83 -1.58 -9.37 14.23
N LEU A 84 -2.15 -8.17 14.38
CA LEU A 84 -3.61 -8.01 14.50
C LEU A 84 -4.30 -7.86 13.16
N ASP A 85 -3.66 -7.18 12.21
CA ASP A 85 -4.24 -6.87 10.92
C ASP A 85 -3.19 -6.46 9.88
N ILE A 86 -3.53 -6.67 8.61
CA ILE A 86 -2.80 -6.18 7.43
C ILE A 86 -3.81 -5.57 6.49
N SER A 87 -3.74 -4.28 6.28
CA SER A 87 -4.55 -3.54 5.32
C SER A 87 -3.66 -2.85 4.28
N VAL A 88 -4.04 -2.94 3.03
CA VAL A 88 -3.32 -2.29 1.91
C VAL A 88 -4.36 -1.69 0.98
N LEU A 89 -4.20 -0.42 0.63
CA LEU A 89 -5.06 0.28 -0.32
C LEU A 89 -4.41 0.31 -1.71
N ALA A 90 -5.12 -0.20 -2.71
CA ALA A 90 -4.74 -0.06 -4.12
C ALA A 90 -5.47 1.16 -4.71
N VAL A 91 -4.74 2.23 -4.99
CA VAL A 91 -5.25 3.41 -5.68
C VAL A 91 -4.82 3.33 -7.14
N ASP A 92 -5.77 3.20 -8.06
CA ASP A 92 -5.47 3.16 -9.49
C ASP A 92 -5.13 4.55 -10.06
N VAL A 93 -4.77 4.58 -11.36
CA VAL A 93 -4.36 5.83 -12.00
C VAL A 93 -5.54 6.77 -12.20
N GLU A 94 -6.74 6.26 -12.51
CA GLU A 94 -7.93 7.07 -12.71
C GLU A 94 -8.36 7.74 -11.41
N GLU A 95 -8.42 6.97 -10.33
CA GLU A 95 -8.71 7.47 -8.99
C GLU A 95 -7.67 8.51 -8.53
N TRP A 96 -6.38 8.21 -8.70
CA TRP A 96 -5.31 9.15 -8.39
C TRP A 96 -5.47 10.47 -9.17
N ASN A 97 -5.76 10.39 -10.46
CA ASN A 97 -5.95 11.58 -11.31
C ASN A 97 -7.17 12.38 -10.87
N GLY A 98 -8.25 11.71 -10.43
CA GLY A 98 -9.42 12.34 -9.83
C GLY A 98 -9.04 13.11 -8.55
N LEU A 99 -8.32 12.48 -7.63
CA LEU A 99 -7.87 13.12 -6.39
C LEU A 99 -6.98 14.36 -6.66
N ILE A 100 -6.11 14.31 -7.66
CA ILE A 100 -5.31 15.47 -8.07
C ILE A 100 -6.21 16.57 -8.63
N HIS A 101 -7.16 16.24 -9.51
CA HIS A 101 -8.09 17.20 -10.08
C HIS A 101 -8.91 17.92 -9.00
N ASP A 102 -9.44 17.16 -8.03
CA ASP A 102 -10.33 17.68 -6.98
C ASP A 102 -9.58 18.53 -5.95
N THR A 103 -8.32 18.22 -5.70
CA THR A 103 -7.53 18.90 -4.66
C THR A 103 -6.60 19.98 -5.22
N ASP A 104 -6.30 19.94 -6.51
CA ASP A 104 -5.24 20.73 -7.17
C ASP A 104 -3.92 20.72 -6.37
N ASN A 105 -3.67 19.64 -5.62
CA ASN A 105 -2.52 19.55 -4.73
C ASN A 105 -2.13 18.10 -4.46
N LYS A 106 -0.98 17.70 -4.97
CA LYS A 106 -0.44 16.35 -4.82
C LYS A 106 -0.30 15.89 -3.36
N SER A 107 0.08 16.78 -2.46
CA SER A 107 0.22 16.44 -1.02
C SER A 107 -1.13 16.19 -0.38
N LYS A 108 -2.17 16.94 -0.78
CA LYS A 108 -3.54 16.72 -0.31
C LYS A 108 -4.11 15.43 -0.88
N ALA A 109 -3.95 15.20 -2.18
CA ALA A 109 -4.38 13.96 -2.84
C ALA A 109 -3.72 12.73 -2.19
N HIS A 110 -2.40 12.78 -1.96
CA HIS A 110 -1.69 11.70 -1.28
C HIS A 110 -2.20 11.48 0.15
N PHE A 111 -2.43 12.55 0.91
CA PHE A 111 -2.97 12.41 2.25
C PHE A 111 -4.41 11.89 2.24
N HIS A 112 -5.23 12.23 1.24
CA HIS A 112 -6.58 11.71 1.11
C HIS A 112 -6.58 10.17 1.00
N ALA A 113 -5.83 9.61 0.06
CA ALA A 113 -5.65 8.17 -0.05
C ALA A 113 -5.05 7.55 1.23
N TYR A 114 -4.11 8.25 1.86
CA TYR A 114 -3.48 7.81 3.10
C TYR A 114 -4.46 7.81 4.29
N SER A 115 -5.40 8.76 4.33
CA SER A 115 -6.39 8.88 5.38
C SER A 115 -7.35 7.71 5.47
N GLU A 116 -7.57 6.97 4.38
CA GLU A 116 -8.37 5.74 4.42
C GLU A 116 -7.68 4.64 5.24
N VAL A 117 -6.38 4.45 5.04
CA VAL A 117 -5.59 3.49 5.83
C VAL A 117 -5.50 3.94 7.29
N LEU A 118 -5.30 5.25 7.54
CA LEU A 118 -5.32 5.79 8.90
C LEU A 118 -6.68 5.62 9.57
N GLY A 119 -7.77 5.87 8.85
CA GLY A 119 -9.13 5.68 9.31
C GLY A 119 -9.42 4.24 9.70
N HIS A 120 -8.97 3.28 8.89
CA HIS A 120 -9.07 1.85 9.22
C HIS A 120 -8.37 1.52 10.55
N LEU A 121 -7.17 2.05 10.80
CA LEU A 121 -6.44 1.85 12.05
C LEU A 121 -7.14 2.54 13.24
N LEU A 122 -7.49 3.82 13.10
CA LEU A 122 -8.02 4.64 14.19
C LEU A 122 -9.45 4.25 14.58
N HIS A 123 -10.30 3.91 13.62
CA HIS A 123 -11.71 3.60 13.85
C HIS A 123 -12.03 2.10 13.82
N GLY A 124 -11.25 1.30 13.10
CA GLY A 124 -11.47 -0.14 12.95
C GLY A 124 -10.65 -0.98 13.92
N LEU A 125 -9.34 -0.76 13.99
CA LEU A 125 -8.42 -1.61 14.74
C LEU A 125 -8.24 -1.17 16.19
N PHE A 126 -7.86 0.07 16.45
CA PHE A 126 -7.56 0.55 17.80
C PHE A 126 -8.72 0.40 18.80
N PRO A 127 -10.01 0.54 18.42
CA PRO A 127 -11.10 0.25 19.34
C PRO A 127 -11.17 -1.19 19.84
N ARG A 128 -10.54 -2.13 19.14
CA ARG A 128 -10.50 -3.56 19.50
C ARG A 128 -9.37 -3.91 20.49
N VAL A 129 -8.38 -3.05 20.61
CA VAL A 129 -7.28 -3.21 21.59
C VAL A 129 -7.75 -2.83 22.98
N GLY A 130 -7.11 -3.32 24.04
CA GLY A 130 -7.48 -3.02 25.43
C GLY A 130 -7.57 -1.50 25.71
N LYS A 131 -8.49 -1.08 26.56
CA LYS A 131 -8.71 0.37 26.80
C LYS A 131 -7.52 1.05 27.45
N ASP A 132 -6.77 0.30 28.24
CA ASP A 132 -5.60 0.79 28.98
C ASP A 132 -4.30 0.64 28.19
N ASP A 133 -4.35 0.04 26.99
CA ASP A 133 -3.17 -0.16 26.17
C ASP A 133 -2.79 1.15 25.44
N ALA A 134 -1.50 1.47 25.47
CA ALA A 134 -0.97 2.60 24.74
C ALA A 134 -1.01 2.33 23.22
N CYS A 135 -1.72 3.17 22.47
CA CYS A 135 -1.78 3.09 21.01
C CYS A 135 -0.77 4.05 20.38
N SER A 136 0.10 3.52 19.53
CA SER A 136 1.06 4.32 18.77
C SER A 136 0.96 3.99 17.28
N LEU A 137 0.80 5.02 16.45
CA LEU A 137 0.81 4.94 15.01
C LEU A 137 2.06 5.66 14.49
N ILE A 138 2.88 4.96 13.73
CA ILE A 138 4.09 5.52 13.11
C ILE A 138 3.96 5.37 11.60
N ALA A 139 3.98 6.49 10.90
CA ALA A 139 3.71 6.60 9.49
C ALA A 139 4.81 7.39 8.76
N ASP A 140 5.06 7.06 7.50
CA ASP A 140 5.96 7.85 6.69
C ASP A 140 5.34 9.19 6.31
N ARG A 141 6.15 10.21 6.12
CA ARG A 141 5.68 11.54 5.76
C ARG A 141 5.13 11.59 4.34
N CYS A 142 4.06 12.34 4.15
CA CYS A 142 3.52 12.62 2.81
C CYS A 142 4.36 13.70 2.11
N GLY A 143 5.49 13.30 1.55
CA GLY A 143 6.45 14.22 0.92
C GLY A 143 7.03 15.23 1.94
N GLY A 144 7.10 16.51 1.56
CA GLY A 144 7.63 17.58 2.43
C GLY A 144 6.67 18.09 3.51
N ARG A 145 5.50 17.45 3.71
CA ARG A 145 4.46 17.93 4.60
C ARG A 145 4.86 17.81 6.07
N MET A 146 4.66 18.88 6.86
CA MET A 146 4.97 18.92 8.29
C MET A 146 3.74 19.01 9.18
N HIS A 147 2.64 19.57 8.68
CA HIS A 147 1.45 19.91 9.48
C HIS A 147 0.30 18.97 9.13
N TYR A 148 -0.20 18.21 10.11
CA TYR A 148 -1.28 17.22 9.93
C TYR A 148 -2.44 17.44 10.91
N LYS A 149 -2.36 18.44 11.84
CA LYS A 149 -3.36 18.62 12.87
C LYS A 149 -4.78 18.72 12.30
N THR A 150 -4.99 19.66 11.37
CA THR A 150 -6.32 19.88 10.77
C THR A 150 -6.87 18.64 10.06
N ASP A 151 -5.99 17.84 9.43
CA ASP A 151 -6.42 16.63 8.75
C ASP A 151 -6.76 15.51 9.74
N LEU A 152 -6.02 15.40 10.84
CA LEU A 152 -6.35 14.49 11.93
C LEU A 152 -7.66 14.88 12.64
N GLU A 153 -7.91 16.19 12.82
CA GLU A 153 -9.19 16.69 13.35
C GLU A 153 -10.39 16.37 12.43
N ARG A 154 -10.17 16.42 11.11
CA ARG A 154 -11.20 15.99 10.14
C ARG A 154 -11.41 14.47 10.12
N LEU A 155 -10.33 13.71 10.25
CA LEU A 155 -10.39 12.24 10.27
C LEU A 155 -11.02 11.72 11.56
N CYS A 156 -10.79 12.41 12.69
CA CYS A 156 -11.29 12.03 14.01
C CYS A 156 -12.03 13.23 14.65
N PRO A 157 -13.24 13.57 14.18
CA PRO A 157 -13.98 14.75 14.65
C PRO A 157 -14.33 14.70 16.14
N ASP A 158 -14.44 13.52 16.71
CA ASP A 158 -14.75 13.27 18.12
C ASP A 158 -13.48 13.21 19.00
N ALA A 159 -12.30 13.40 18.42
CA ALA A 159 -11.04 13.36 19.17
C ALA A 159 -10.50 14.77 19.45
N SER A 160 -9.90 14.94 20.62
CA SER A 160 -9.07 16.12 20.90
C SER A 160 -7.66 15.90 20.34
N VAL A 161 -7.24 16.70 19.37
CA VAL A 161 -5.92 16.61 18.73
C VAL A 161 -4.98 17.67 19.26
N LYS A 162 -3.87 17.25 19.89
CA LYS A 162 -2.83 18.16 20.42
C LYS A 162 -1.53 17.95 19.65
N ILE A 163 -0.85 19.04 19.29
CA ILE A 163 0.49 19.01 18.74
C ILE A 163 1.47 18.71 19.88
N VAL A 164 2.20 17.61 19.76
CA VAL A 164 3.31 17.27 20.66
C VAL A 164 4.61 17.84 20.11
N LYS A 165 4.81 17.68 18.78
CA LYS A 165 6.03 18.15 18.11
C LYS A 165 5.77 18.32 16.61
N GLU A 166 6.29 19.41 16.04
CA GLU A 166 6.38 19.59 14.58
C GLU A 166 7.78 20.12 14.25
N THR A 167 8.55 19.32 13.53
CA THR A 167 9.92 19.63 13.09
C THR A 167 10.12 19.16 11.65
N PRO A 168 11.17 19.62 10.95
CA PRO A 168 11.41 19.19 9.57
C PRO A 168 11.46 17.67 9.34
N GLY A 169 11.88 16.88 10.33
CA GLY A 169 11.99 15.41 10.20
C GLY A 169 10.89 14.60 10.87
N THR A 170 10.05 15.22 11.72
CA THR A 170 9.05 14.48 12.51
C THR A 170 7.92 15.40 12.98
N SER A 171 6.68 14.93 12.84
CA SER A 171 5.49 15.55 13.38
C SER A 171 4.73 14.55 14.23
N THR A 172 4.51 14.86 15.51
CA THR A 172 3.86 13.97 16.49
C THR A 172 2.66 14.66 17.10
N TYR A 173 1.57 13.94 17.20
CA TYR A 173 0.29 14.38 17.73
C TYR A 173 -0.21 13.41 18.79
N SER A 174 -0.88 13.94 19.82
CA SER A 174 -1.65 13.16 20.79
C SER A 174 -3.13 13.34 20.45
N LEU A 175 -3.82 12.23 20.23
CA LEU A 175 -5.25 12.15 20.01
C LEU A 175 -5.89 11.53 21.24
N GLN A 176 -6.87 12.23 21.83
CA GLN A 176 -7.71 11.68 22.89
C GLN A 176 -9.09 11.40 22.33
N GLN A 177 -9.45 10.10 22.25
CA GLN A 177 -10.72 9.63 21.72
C GLN A 177 -11.32 8.57 22.66
N ALA A 178 -12.54 8.81 23.14
CA ALA A 178 -13.28 7.85 23.99
C ALA A 178 -12.46 7.31 25.19
N ALA A 179 -11.76 8.18 25.92
CA ALA A 179 -10.87 7.85 27.05
C ALA A 179 -9.61 7.03 26.66
N ARG A 180 -9.21 7.06 25.38
CA ARG A 180 -7.99 6.43 24.88
C ARG A 180 -7.02 7.50 24.40
N ASP A 181 -5.75 7.35 24.74
CA ASP A 181 -4.66 8.16 24.24
C ASP A 181 -3.96 7.46 23.08
N ILE A 182 -3.95 8.10 21.93
CA ILE A 182 -3.30 7.60 20.71
C ILE A 182 -2.19 8.57 20.33
N THR A 183 -0.98 8.09 20.17
CA THR A 183 0.12 8.87 19.61
C THR A 183 0.25 8.61 18.12
N VAL A 184 0.15 9.67 17.30
CA VAL A 184 0.34 9.59 15.83
C VAL A 184 1.60 10.34 15.46
N THR A 185 2.53 9.64 14.81
CA THR A 185 3.83 10.20 14.38
C THR A 185 4.00 10.04 12.88
N PHE A 186 4.21 11.14 12.18
CA PHE A 186 4.65 11.18 10.79
C PHE A 186 6.14 11.52 10.77
N ALA A 187 6.97 10.65 10.21
CA ALA A 187 8.41 10.81 10.24
C ALA A 187 9.04 10.56 8.86
N GLU A 188 10.17 11.19 8.60
CA GLU A 188 11.05 10.81 7.49
C GLU A 188 11.70 9.47 7.80
N ARG A 189 11.72 8.58 6.79
CA ARG A 189 12.28 7.23 6.92
C ARG A 189 11.68 6.50 8.12
N ALA A 190 10.35 6.53 8.22
CA ALA A 190 9.63 5.91 9.34
C ALA A 190 9.85 4.38 9.39
N GLU A 191 10.18 3.76 8.26
CA GLU A 191 10.57 2.35 8.16
C GLU A 191 11.84 2.00 8.97
N ASP A 192 12.73 2.97 9.19
CA ASP A 192 13.92 2.78 10.03
C ASP A 192 13.60 2.89 11.54
N ARG A 193 12.39 3.34 11.88
CA ARG A 193 11.99 3.63 13.27
C ARG A 193 11.02 2.62 13.85
N ALA A 194 10.24 1.95 13.01
CA ALA A 194 9.23 1.00 13.46
C ALA A 194 9.09 -0.18 12.50
N PHE A 195 9.15 -1.38 13.06
CA PHE A 195 8.98 -2.61 12.30
C PHE A 195 7.63 -2.70 11.57
N PRO A 196 6.46 -2.33 12.18
CA PRO A 196 5.20 -2.32 11.46
C PRO A 196 5.21 -1.41 10.22
N THR A 197 5.87 -0.25 10.29
CA THR A 197 5.98 0.67 9.14
C THR A 197 6.89 0.10 8.04
N ALA A 198 8.00 -0.56 8.42
CA ALA A 198 8.85 -1.26 7.47
C ALA A 198 8.09 -2.39 6.77
N LEU A 199 7.32 -3.16 7.52
CA LEU A 199 6.48 -4.24 7.00
C LEU A 199 5.40 -3.70 6.06
N ALA A 200 4.68 -2.65 6.44
CA ALA A 200 3.69 -1.97 5.59
C ALA A 200 4.31 -1.50 4.26
N SER A 201 5.53 -0.96 4.30
CA SER A 201 6.28 -0.59 3.09
C SER A 201 6.57 -1.79 2.17
N CYS A 202 6.81 -2.98 2.74
CA CYS A 202 6.98 -4.21 1.96
C CYS A 202 5.68 -4.60 1.24
N PHE A 203 4.55 -4.60 1.94
CA PHE A 203 3.24 -4.90 1.36
C PHE A 203 2.87 -3.92 0.24
N ALA A 204 3.00 -2.62 0.47
CA ALA A 204 2.69 -1.59 -0.52
C ALA A 204 3.57 -1.73 -1.79
N LYS A 205 4.86 -1.99 -1.61
CA LYS A 205 5.79 -2.23 -2.74
C LYS A 205 5.47 -3.52 -3.48
N TYR A 206 5.14 -4.60 -2.77
CA TYR A 206 4.81 -5.87 -3.39
C TYR A 206 3.54 -5.77 -4.24
N LEU A 207 2.46 -5.20 -3.69
CA LEU A 207 1.23 -4.96 -4.46
C LEU A 207 1.51 -4.11 -5.70
N ARG A 208 2.28 -3.01 -5.55
CA ARG A 208 2.67 -2.18 -6.69
C ARG A 208 3.41 -2.97 -7.78
N GLU A 209 4.34 -3.84 -7.42
CA GLU A 209 5.08 -4.67 -8.40
C GLU A 209 4.12 -5.61 -9.15
N LEU A 210 3.15 -6.22 -8.46
CA LEU A 210 2.14 -7.07 -9.09
C LEU A 210 1.23 -6.29 -10.05
N MET A 211 0.77 -5.10 -9.65
CA MET A 211 -0.05 -4.24 -10.53
C MET A 211 0.72 -3.80 -11.79
N VAL A 212 2.00 -3.46 -11.65
CA VAL A 212 2.88 -3.17 -12.80
C VAL A 212 3.12 -4.41 -13.66
N GLU A 213 3.20 -5.59 -13.07
CA GLU A 213 3.34 -6.85 -13.82
C GLU A 213 2.09 -7.15 -14.67
N CYS A 214 0.87 -6.86 -14.17
CA CYS A 214 -0.35 -6.96 -14.97
C CYS A 214 -0.29 -6.05 -16.21
N ILE A 215 0.14 -4.81 -16.06
CA ILE A 215 0.31 -3.87 -17.18
C ILE A 215 1.32 -4.42 -18.18
N ASN A 216 2.50 -4.85 -17.71
CA ASN A 216 3.54 -5.40 -18.57
C ASN A 216 3.04 -6.61 -19.35
N ARG A 217 2.43 -7.58 -18.67
CA ARG A 217 1.88 -8.79 -19.28
C ARG A 217 0.88 -8.47 -20.39
N TRP A 218 -0.09 -7.59 -20.08
CA TRP A 218 -1.14 -7.23 -21.03
C TRP A 218 -0.60 -6.63 -22.33
N PHE A 219 0.40 -5.73 -22.24
CA PHE A 219 1.02 -5.12 -23.41
C PHE A 219 1.98 -6.07 -24.13
N GLN A 220 2.74 -6.91 -23.41
CA GLN A 220 3.66 -7.88 -24.01
C GLN A 220 2.94 -8.97 -24.82
N GLU A 221 1.72 -9.34 -24.43
CA GLU A 221 0.88 -10.25 -25.21
C GLU A 221 0.48 -9.68 -26.57
N ARG A 222 0.55 -8.34 -26.75
CA ARG A 222 0.11 -7.62 -27.93
C ARG A 222 1.23 -7.00 -28.75
N ILE A 223 2.37 -6.79 -28.14
CA ILE A 223 3.54 -6.16 -28.75
C ILE A 223 4.73 -7.10 -28.57
N PRO A 224 5.17 -7.79 -29.63
CA PRO A 224 6.35 -8.64 -29.59
C PRO A 224 7.59 -7.88 -29.10
N ASP A 225 8.43 -8.52 -28.31
CA ASP A 225 9.70 -8.00 -27.79
C ASP A 225 9.60 -6.71 -26.97
N LEU A 226 8.40 -6.35 -26.50
CA LEU A 226 8.21 -5.18 -25.65
C LEU A 226 9.02 -5.31 -24.36
N LYS A 227 9.94 -4.38 -24.13
CA LYS A 227 10.68 -4.33 -22.88
C LYS A 227 9.78 -3.88 -21.73
N PRO A 228 9.62 -4.67 -20.64
CA PRO A 228 8.76 -4.32 -19.52
C PRO A 228 9.21 -3.02 -18.85
N THR A 229 8.27 -2.36 -18.17
CA THR A 229 8.54 -1.20 -17.34
C THR A 229 8.56 -1.58 -15.86
N ALA A 230 9.37 -0.84 -15.08
CA ALA A 230 9.27 -0.82 -13.62
C ALA A 230 8.34 0.30 -13.11
N GLY A 231 7.73 1.08 -14.03
CA GLY A 231 6.79 2.15 -13.71
C GLY A 231 7.40 3.39 -13.06
N TYR A 232 8.75 3.58 -13.12
CA TYR A 232 9.40 4.79 -12.68
C TYR A 232 9.48 5.82 -13.80
N TYR A 233 9.65 7.09 -13.44
CA TYR A 233 9.48 8.23 -14.34
C TYR A 233 10.15 8.06 -15.73
N VAL A 234 11.47 7.85 -15.77
CA VAL A 234 12.21 7.76 -17.04
C VAL A 234 11.81 6.50 -17.82
N ASP A 235 11.74 5.37 -17.13
CA ASP A 235 11.40 4.09 -17.72
C ASP A 235 9.91 4.02 -18.12
N GLY A 236 9.03 4.66 -17.33
CA GLY A 236 7.61 4.80 -17.66
C GLY A 236 7.37 5.61 -18.91
N HIS A 237 8.13 6.70 -19.14
CA HIS A 237 8.03 7.48 -20.38
C HIS A 237 8.52 6.69 -21.60
N ARG A 238 9.63 5.96 -21.47
CA ARG A 238 10.09 5.04 -22.52
C ARG A 238 8.98 4.06 -22.87
N PHE A 239 8.45 3.34 -21.86
CA PHE A 239 7.40 2.35 -22.05
C PHE A 239 6.15 2.96 -22.70
N LEU A 240 5.71 4.14 -22.26
CA LEU A 240 4.56 4.84 -22.85
C LEU A 240 4.76 5.11 -24.34
N ASN A 241 5.95 5.54 -24.75
CA ASN A 241 6.28 5.73 -26.16
C ASN A 241 6.24 4.42 -26.93
N ASP A 242 6.77 3.33 -26.36
CA ASP A 242 6.80 2.00 -27.00
C ASP A 242 5.37 1.45 -27.21
N VAL A 243 4.43 1.72 -26.29
CA VAL A 243 3.04 1.22 -26.37
C VAL A 243 2.05 2.19 -27.03
N GLN A 244 2.46 3.42 -27.37
CA GLN A 244 1.61 4.45 -27.94
C GLN A 244 0.82 3.99 -29.19
N PRO A 245 1.41 3.28 -30.18
CA PRO A 245 0.68 2.78 -31.32
C PRO A 245 -0.48 1.83 -30.94
N GLN A 246 -0.28 1.01 -29.89
CA GLN A 246 -1.29 0.09 -29.40
C GLN A 246 -2.41 0.82 -28.64
N ILE A 247 -2.06 1.87 -27.88
CA ILE A 247 -3.03 2.74 -27.20
C ILE A 247 -3.96 3.37 -28.24
N GLU A 248 -3.41 3.90 -29.32
CA GLU A 248 -4.19 4.55 -30.40
C GLU A 248 -5.05 3.54 -31.15
N ALA A 249 -4.47 2.41 -31.55
CA ALA A 249 -5.19 1.36 -32.30
C ALA A 249 -6.39 0.80 -31.53
N LEU A 250 -6.24 0.59 -30.24
CA LEU A 250 -7.30 0.05 -29.35
C LEU A 250 -8.14 1.14 -28.67
N LYS A 251 -7.85 2.43 -28.93
CA LYS A 251 -8.51 3.59 -28.30
C LYS A 251 -8.51 3.49 -26.77
N LEU A 252 -7.39 3.07 -26.20
CA LEU A 252 -7.27 2.90 -24.76
C LEU A 252 -7.31 4.26 -24.05
N PRO A 253 -7.98 4.33 -22.88
CA PRO A 253 -8.06 5.58 -22.12
C PRO A 253 -6.71 5.87 -21.45
N GLN A 254 -5.92 6.75 -22.04
CA GLN A 254 -4.59 7.11 -21.57
C GLN A 254 -4.59 7.65 -20.13
N HIS A 255 -5.66 8.31 -19.69
CA HIS A 255 -5.84 8.81 -18.33
C HIS A 255 -5.92 7.70 -17.27
N ARG A 256 -6.13 6.43 -17.69
CA ARG A 256 -6.08 5.24 -16.81
C ARG A 256 -4.71 4.59 -16.75
N LEU A 257 -3.77 5.01 -17.60
CA LEU A 257 -2.41 4.47 -17.64
C LEU A 257 -1.38 5.47 -17.12
N VAL A 258 -1.62 6.76 -17.31
CA VAL A 258 -0.65 7.83 -17.00
C VAL A 258 -1.18 8.74 -15.90
N ARG A 259 -0.41 8.79 -14.80
CA ARG A 259 -0.70 9.71 -13.70
C ARG A 259 -0.35 11.16 -14.08
N VAL A 260 -1.30 12.07 -13.84
CA VAL A 260 -1.00 13.51 -13.85
C VAL A 260 -0.02 13.87 -12.73
N ARG A 261 0.74 14.94 -12.94
CA ARG A 261 1.77 15.40 -12.01
C ARG A 261 1.23 16.40 -11.00
#